data_524d830bf3ffb189d52fc160baafe8a5
#
_entry.id   524d830bf3ffb189d52fc160baafe8a5
#
_cell.length_a   1.000
_cell.length_b   1.000
_cell.length_c   1.000
_cell.angle_alpha   90.00
_cell.angle_beta   90.00
_cell.angle_gamma   90.00
#
_symmetry.space_group_name_H-M   'P 1'
#
loop_
_entity.id
_entity.type
_entity.pdbx_description
1 polymer ?
#
loop_
_entity_poly.entity_id
_entity_poly.type
_entity_poly.pdbx_seq_one_letter_code
_entity_poly.pdbx_strand_id
1 'polypeptide(L)'
;MGCVVEKNDTSAFQYVKYEIRDKVAFVTINRPEVLNALHPPAHLELENIWHQFIKDDDLCLAVLSGAGDRAFCAGTDLKYRSTKADQEQLSTAAAKSGHILDYCWKPIIAAVNGFAVGGGLELALHCDIIIAAENAKFGFPEPRRGLLADEGGVVKILRRIPYHLAMGTILSGRIFNANEAYRIGLLNEIASKEGLMKAVSRWIDDILQCSPLAIQAAKQVAKTSLDLDQDTALNRMDSLDRVKALRLSEDYVEGPRAFAEKREPVWTGKLRKEYFGKRI
;
A
#
# COMPACT_ATOMS: atom_id res chain seq x y z
N MET A 1 -5.79 -27.99 24.34
CA MET A 1 -4.36 -27.70 24.16
C MET A 1 -4.21 -27.12 22.78
N GLY A 2 -4.25 -25.78 22.69
CA GLY A 2 -4.14 -25.07 21.42
C GLY A 2 -2.67 -25.01 21.01
N CYS A 3 -2.38 -25.47 19.82
CA CYS A 3 -1.08 -25.31 19.16
C CYS A 3 -0.89 -23.82 18.88
N VAL A 4 -0.07 -23.14 19.66
CA VAL A 4 0.44 -21.81 19.35
C VAL A 4 1.41 -22.02 18.18
N VAL A 5 0.97 -21.72 16.97
CA VAL A 5 1.86 -21.58 15.83
C VAL A 5 2.64 -20.29 16.11
N GLU A 6 3.92 -20.39 16.38
CA GLU A 6 4.85 -19.25 16.40
C GLU A 6 4.81 -18.60 15.02
N LYS A 7 4.01 -17.54 14.89
CA LYS A 7 3.90 -16.74 13.67
C LYS A 7 5.05 -15.76 13.64
N ASN A 8 5.98 -16.03 12.73
CA ASN A 8 6.97 -15.14 12.13
C ASN A 8 8.04 -14.59 13.08
N ASP A 9 9.23 -15.10 12.90
CA ASP A 9 10.46 -14.51 13.41
C ASP A 9 10.66 -13.10 12.82
N THR A 10 10.13 -12.10 13.51
CA THR A 10 10.26 -10.67 13.16
C THR A 10 11.70 -10.18 13.34
N SER A 11 12.60 -11.01 13.90
CA SER A 11 14.03 -10.73 14.06
C SER A 11 14.82 -10.83 12.75
N ALA A 12 14.22 -11.33 11.68
CA ALA A 12 14.91 -11.60 10.42
C ALA A 12 15.19 -10.35 9.57
N PHE A 13 14.53 -9.19 9.84
CA PHE A 13 14.67 -7.97 9.03
C PHE A 13 15.45 -6.89 9.79
N GLN A 14 16.43 -6.32 9.14
CA GLN A 14 17.30 -5.28 9.71
C GLN A 14 16.79 -3.86 9.44
N TYR A 15 16.25 -3.64 8.25
CA TYR A 15 15.90 -2.32 7.72
C TYR A 15 14.39 -2.04 7.68
N VAL A 16 13.58 -3.07 7.92
CA VAL A 16 12.12 -2.96 7.97
C VAL A 16 11.60 -3.72 9.17
N LYS A 17 10.72 -3.11 9.97
CA LYS A 17 10.00 -3.82 11.03
C LYS A 17 8.72 -4.38 10.44
N TYR A 18 8.41 -5.63 10.77
CA TYR A 18 7.19 -6.31 10.36
C TYR A 18 6.49 -6.86 11.59
N GLU A 19 5.33 -6.32 11.91
CA GLU A 19 4.54 -6.72 13.08
C GLU A 19 3.13 -7.09 12.61
N ILE A 20 2.59 -8.17 13.17
CA ILE A 20 1.21 -8.58 12.94
C ILE A 20 0.43 -8.35 14.21
N ARG A 21 -0.67 -7.62 14.11
CA ARG A 21 -1.63 -7.40 15.20
C ARG A 21 -3.00 -7.77 14.67
N ASP A 22 -3.60 -8.81 15.22
CA ASP A 22 -4.85 -9.37 14.72
C ASP A 22 -4.76 -9.71 13.22
N LYS A 23 -5.58 -9.08 12.40
CA LYS A 23 -5.62 -9.29 10.94
C LYS A 23 -4.86 -8.22 10.14
N VAL A 24 -4.02 -7.43 10.80
CA VAL A 24 -3.33 -6.28 10.22
C VAL A 24 -1.83 -6.47 10.25
N ALA A 25 -1.19 -6.28 9.10
CA ALA A 25 0.27 -6.22 8.97
C ALA A 25 0.76 -4.77 9.11
N PHE A 26 1.62 -4.48 10.07
CA PHE A 26 2.30 -3.21 10.23
C PHE A 26 3.71 -3.33 9.69
N VAL A 27 3.99 -2.59 8.61
CA VAL A 27 5.28 -2.56 7.91
C VAL A 27 5.90 -1.19 8.15
N THR A 28 7.06 -1.14 8.82
CA THR A 28 7.71 0.14 9.13
C THR A 28 9.11 0.17 8.58
N ILE A 29 9.39 1.08 7.64
CA ILE A 29 10.75 1.33 7.14
C ILE A 29 11.57 1.86 8.32
N ASN A 30 12.68 1.19 8.67
CA ASN A 30 13.41 1.44 9.91
C ASN A 30 14.86 1.86 9.65
N ARG A 31 15.02 3.02 9.01
CA ARG A 31 16.31 3.69 8.77
C ARG A 31 16.19 5.20 9.07
N PRO A 32 15.76 5.60 10.30
CA PRO A 32 15.43 7.00 10.62
C PRO A 32 16.66 7.93 10.54
N GLU A 33 17.89 7.41 10.70
CA GLU A 33 19.14 8.14 10.58
C GLU A 33 19.37 8.72 9.17
N VAL A 34 18.85 8.04 8.15
CA VAL A 34 18.90 8.46 6.72
C VAL A 34 17.52 8.84 6.19
N LEU A 35 16.59 9.28 7.05
CA LEU A 35 15.21 9.65 6.69
C LEU A 35 14.45 8.52 6.00
N ASN A 36 14.68 7.30 6.41
CA ASN A 36 14.07 6.09 5.84
C ASN A 36 14.30 5.92 4.33
N ALA A 37 15.41 6.46 3.82
CA ALA A 37 15.83 6.26 2.43
C ALA A 37 16.11 4.77 2.17
N LEU A 38 15.75 4.30 0.98
CA LEU A 38 15.85 2.89 0.60
C LEU A 38 17.14 2.61 -0.17
N HIS A 39 17.83 1.57 0.25
CA HIS A 39 18.96 0.97 -0.45
C HIS A 39 18.59 -0.48 -0.84
N PRO A 40 19.33 -1.15 -1.73
CA PRO A 40 18.96 -2.48 -2.23
C PRO A 40 18.58 -3.50 -1.15
N PRO A 41 19.31 -3.65 -0.02
CA PRO A 41 18.89 -4.57 1.04
C PRO A 41 17.50 -4.23 1.65
N ALA A 42 17.19 -2.95 1.85
CA ALA A 42 15.87 -2.55 2.37
C ALA A 42 14.74 -2.81 1.38
N HIS A 43 14.99 -2.65 0.08
CA HIS A 43 14.03 -3.03 -0.98
C HIS A 43 13.76 -4.54 -0.98
N LEU A 44 14.80 -5.37 -0.82
CA LEU A 44 14.64 -6.83 -0.74
C LEU A 44 13.83 -7.25 0.49
N GLU A 45 14.06 -6.62 1.64
CA GLU A 45 13.26 -6.89 2.83
C GLU A 45 11.79 -6.51 2.63
N LEU A 46 11.51 -5.33 2.07
CA LEU A 46 10.14 -4.92 1.73
C LEU A 46 9.48 -5.90 0.76
N GLU A 47 10.18 -6.31 -0.29
CA GLU A 47 9.65 -7.28 -1.25
C GLU A 47 9.31 -8.61 -0.58
N ASN A 48 10.19 -9.13 0.26
CA ASN A 48 9.96 -10.36 1.03
C ASN A 48 8.74 -10.23 1.96
N ILE A 49 8.60 -9.10 2.66
CA ILE A 49 7.46 -8.82 3.53
C ILE A 49 6.16 -8.77 2.72
N TRP A 50 6.16 -8.09 1.58
CA TRP A 50 4.97 -8.02 0.73
C TRP A 50 4.57 -9.39 0.17
N HIS A 51 5.53 -10.24 -0.20
CA HIS A 51 5.24 -11.62 -0.58
C HIS A 51 4.62 -12.43 0.55
N GLN A 52 5.10 -12.28 1.78
CA GLN A 52 4.51 -12.94 2.95
C GLN A 52 3.09 -12.43 3.19
N PHE A 53 2.90 -11.10 3.23
CA PHE A 53 1.59 -10.47 3.43
C PHE A 53 0.55 -10.91 2.39
N ILE A 54 0.92 -10.94 1.11
CA ILE A 54 0.01 -11.34 0.03
C ILE A 54 -0.45 -12.78 0.19
N LYS A 55 0.44 -13.68 0.62
CA LYS A 55 0.19 -15.12 0.77
C LYS A 55 -0.51 -15.52 2.07
N ASP A 56 -0.47 -14.68 3.10
CA ASP A 56 -1.06 -15.00 4.40
C ASP A 56 -2.57 -14.68 4.41
N ASP A 57 -3.40 -15.68 4.21
CA ASP A 57 -4.87 -15.53 4.14
C ASP A 57 -5.51 -15.06 5.46
N ASP A 58 -4.80 -15.11 6.59
CA ASP A 58 -5.29 -14.58 7.86
C ASP A 58 -5.18 -13.05 7.94
N LEU A 59 -4.39 -12.41 7.06
CA LEU A 59 -4.21 -10.97 7.02
C LEU A 59 -5.19 -10.30 6.06
N CYS A 60 -5.89 -9.27 6.54
CA CYS A 60 -6.88 -8.53 5.78
C CYS A 60 -6.35 -7.25 5.13
N LEU A 61 -5.44 -6.54 5.79
CA LEU A 61 -4.87 -5.28 5.30
C LEU A 61 -3.46 -5.05 5.86
N ALA A 62 -2.75 -4.09 5.27
CA ALA A 62 -1.45 -3.64 5.76
C ALA A 62 -1.41 -2.13 5.98
N VAL A 63 -0.56 -1.70 6.91
CA VAL A 63 -0.19 -0.31 7.15
C VAL A 63 1.30 -0.16 6.89
N LEU A 64 1.67 0.75 5.99
CA LEU A 64 3.05 1.11 5.71
C LEU A 64 3.38 2.45 6.36
N SER A 65 4.48 2.53 7.08
CA SER A 65 4.94 3.74 7.78
C SER A 65 6.46 3.87 7.78
N GLY A 66 6.98 5.00 8.24
CA GLY A 66 8.41 5.21 8.48
C GLY A 66 8.73 5.32 9.97
N ALA A 67 9.84 4.76 10.42
CA ALA A 67 10.30 4.90 11.79
C ALA A 67 10.71 6.34 12.12
N GLY A 68 10.48 6.74 13.36
CA GLY A 68 10.74 8.10 13.83
C GLY A 68 9.66 9.08 13.41
N ASP A 69 9.99 10.37 13.46
CA ASP A 69 9.02 11.47 13.32
C ASP A 69 9.33 12.43 12.16
N ARG A 70 10.42 12.17 11.41
CA ARG A 70 10.90 13.08 10.36
C ARG A 70 10.49 12.68 8.96
N ALA A 71 10.42 11.38 8.68
CA ALA A 71 10.17 10.90 7.33
C ALA A 71 9.39 9.58 7.32
N PHE A 72 8.48 9.48 6.40
CA PHE A 72 7.94 8.22 5.91
C PHE A 72 9.03 7.51 5.10
N CYS A 73 9.49 8.12 4.01
CA CYS A 73 10.60 7.66 3.19
C CYS A 73 11.12 8.81 2.30
N ALA A 74 12.42 9.04 2.29
CA ALA A 74 13.06 10.06 1.47
C ALA A 74 13.48 9.55 0.07
N GLY A 75 13.03 8.36 -0.33
CA GLY A 75 13.33 7.76 -1.62
C GLY A 75 14.64 7.00 -1.63
N THR A 76 15.29 6.92 -2.78
CA THR A 76 16.54 6.18 -2.97
C THR A 76 17.68 6.76 -2.14
N ASP A 77 18.45 5.89 -1.46
CA ASP A 77 19.65 6.28 -0.72
C ASP A 77 20.78 6.67 -1.70
N LEU A 78 20.82 7.96 -2.07
CA LEU A 78 21.79 8.49 -3.03
C LEU A 78 23.23 8.40 -2.53
N LYS A 79 23.49 8.42 -1.20
CA LYS A 79 24.82 8.24 -0.65
C LYS A 79 25.29 6.80 -0.89
N TYR A 80 24.43 5.84 -0.61
CA TYR A 80 24.73 4.43 -0.90
C TYR A 80 25.00 4.23 -2.39
N ARG A 81 24.16 4.80 -3.26
CA ARG A 81 24.31 4.74 -4.71
C ARG A 81 25.64 5.36 -5.21
N SER A 82 26.12 6.46 -4.60
CA SER A 82 27.36 7.12 -5.01
C SER A 82 28.63 6.40 -4.58
N THR A 83 28.57 5.57 -3.52
CA THR A 83 29.76 4.89 -2.96
C THR A 83 30.00 3.49 -3.56
N LYS A 84 29.02 2.91 -4.21
CA LYS A 84 29.13 1.59 -4.86
C LYS A 84 29.21 1.76 -6.36
N ALA A 85 30.38 1.50 -6.93
CA ALA A 85 30.65 1.60 -8.37
C ALA A 85 29.88 0.57 -9.22
N ASP A 86 29.16 -0.37 -8.62
CA ASP A 86 28.38 -1.39 -9.31
C ASP A 86 27.01 -0.85 -9.74
N GLN A 87 27.03 0.10 -10.67
CA GLN A 87 25.81 0.71 -11.24
C GLN A 87 24.91 -0.30 -11.97
N GLU A 88 25.45 -1.42 -12.45
CA GLU A 88 24.66 -2.42 -13.20
C GLU A 88 23.76 -3.28 -12.29
N GLN A 89 24.20 -3.67 -11.10
CA GLN A 89 23.34 -4.46 -10.18
C GLN A 89 22.29 -3.60 -9.46
N LEU A 90 22.52 -2.30 -9.34
CA LEU A 90 21.60 -1.36 -8.66
C LEU A 90 20.38 -1.00 -9.52
N SER A 91 20.49 -1.11 -10.85
CA SER A 91 19.41 -0.63 -11.75
C SER A 91 18.28 -1.62 -11.95
N THR A 92 18.50 -2.91 -11.72
CA THR A 92 17.53 -3.96 -12.10
C THR A 92 16.80 -4.62 -10.94
N ALA A 93 17.40 -4.73 -9.76
CA ALA A 93 16.80 -5.41 -8.61
C ALA A 93 16.19 -4.48 -7.57
N ALA A 94 16.69 -3.24 -7.44
CA ALA A 94 16.35 -2.35 -6.33
C ALA A 94 15.03 -1.57 -6.51
N ALA A 95 14.56 -1.41 -7.74
CA ALA A 95 13.48 -0.47 -8.07
C ALA A 95 12.06 -1.05 -8.03
N LYS A 96 11.84 -2.24 -7.47
CA LYS A 96 10.55 -2.93 -7.68
C LYS A 96 9.75 -3.25 -6.43
N SER A 97 10.22 -2.90 -5.23
CA SER A 97 9.50 -3.26 -4.00
C SER A 97 8.09 -2.66 -3.89
N GLY A 98 7.85 -1.51 -4.53
CA GLY A 98 6.52 -0.92 -4.64
C GLY A 98 5.64 -1.60 -5.70
N HIS A 99 6.21 -2.08 -6.80
CA HIS A 99 5.45 -2.65 -7.91
C HIS A 99 4.69 -3.93 -7.55
N ILE A 100 5.20 -4.73 -6.60
CA ILE A 100 4.49 -5.91 -6.11
C ILE A 100 3.11 -5.55 -5.53
N LEU A 101 2.95 -4.34 -4.98
CA LEU A 101 1.70 -3.85 -4.43
C LEU A 101 0.65 -3.57 -5.51
N ASP A 102 1.05 -3.44 -6.77
CA ASP A 102 0.10 -3.30 -7.88
C ASP A 102 -0.71 -4.57 -8.12
N TYR A 103 -0.18 -5.71 -7.71
CA TYR A 103 -0.84 -7.02 -7.80
C TYR A 103 -1.38 -7.51 -6.44
N CYS A 104 -1.29 -6.69 -5.40
CA CYS A 104 -1.88 -6.98 -4.11
C CYS A 104 -3.34 -6.52 -4.08
N TRP A 105 -4.27 -7.43 -3.86
CA TRP A 105 -5.69 -7.10 -3.77
C TRP A 105 -6.13 -6.78 -2.35
N LYS A 106 -5.34 -7.08 -1.32
CA LYS A 106 -5.60 -6.62 0.04
C LYS A 106 -5.38 -5.12 0.16
N PRO A 107 -6.18 -4.38 0.96
CA PRO A 107 -5.97 -2.95 1.20
C PRO A 107 -4.61 -2.65 1.82
N ILE A 108 -4.04 -1.51 1.44
CA ILE A 108 -2.80 -0.99 2.02
C ILE A 108 -2.97 0.49 2.34
N ILE A 109 -2.70 0.87 3.58
CA ILE A 109 -2.73 2.25 4.06
C ILE A 109 -1.30 2.76 4.19
N ALA A 110 -0.99 3.90 3.57
CA ALA A 110 0.23 4.65 3.85
C ALA A 110 -0.04 5.62 5.02
N ALA A 111 0.66 5.42 6.13
CA ALA A 111 0.68 6.33 7.28
C ALA A 111 1.91 7.25 7.15
N VAL A 112 1.72 8.42 6.54
CA VAL A 112 2.82 9.33 6.17
C VAL A 112 3.14 10.25 7.32
N ASN A 113 4.16 9.91 8.11
CA ASN A 113 4.57 10.60 9.34
C ASN A 113 5.54 11.78 9.13
N GLY A 114 5.94 12.08 7.88
CA GLY A 114 6.89 13.14 7.57
C GLY A 114 7.20 13.24 6.09
N PHE A 115 8.48 13.33 5.70
CA PHE A 115 8.85 13.39 4.29
C PHE A 115 8.47 12.10 3.54
N ALA A 116 7.70 12.23 2.46
CA ALA A 116 7.43 11.22 1.45
C ALA A 116 7.83 11.81 0.10
N VAL A 117 9.10 11.67 -0.29
CA VAL A 117 9.66 12.34 -1.47
C VAL A 117 10.41 11.37 -2.36
N GLY A 118 10.41 11.62 -3.66
CA GLY A 118 11.02 10.72 -4.62
C GLY A 118 10.39 9.33 -4.55
N GLY A 119 11.22 8.28 -4.51
CA GLY A 119 10.77 6.89 -4.30
C GLY A 119 9.88 6.70 -3.08
N GLY A 120 9.94 7.58 -2.07
CA GLY A 120 9.05 7.57 -0.92
C GLY A 120 7.62 8.00 -1.28
N LEU A 121 7.46 8.99 -2.14
CA LEU A 121 6.13 9.34 -2.68
C LEU A 121 5.65 8.27 -3.65
N GLU A 122 6.54 7.69 -4.46
CA GLU A 122 6.20 6.57 -5.34
C GLU A 122 5.66 5.40 -4.53
N LEU A 123 6.31 5.04 -3.43
CA LEU A 123 5.86 3.97 -2.54
C LEU A 123 4.48 4.28 -1.91
N ALA A 124 4.23 5.52 -1.48
CA ALA A 124 2.92 5.93 -0.99
C ALA A 124 1.83 5.83 -2.08
N LEU A 125 2.16 6.15 -3.35
CA LEU A 125 1.25 6.02 -4.49
C LEU A 125 0.92 4.58 -4.89
N HIS A 126 1.66 3.59 -4.41
CA HIS A 126 1.31 2.17 -4.55
C HIS A 126 0.29 1.72 -3.49
N CYS A 127 0.13 2.48 -2.40
CA CYS A 127 -0.90 2.23 -1.40
C CYS A 127 -2.28 2.70 -1.89
N ASP A 128 -3.34 2.18 -1.27
CA ASP A 128 -4.72 2.47 -1.66
C ASP A 128 -5.27 3.72 -0.96
N ILE A 129 -4.85 3.94 0.28
CA ILE A 129 -5.28 5.03 1.16
C ILE A 129 -4.02 5.72 1.68
N ILE A 130 -4.01 7.05 1.66
CA ILE A 130 -2.89 7.84 2.18
C ILE A 130 -3.40 8.76 3.28
N ILE A 131 -2.95 8.52 4.50
CA ILE A 131 -3.23 9.36 5.67
C ILE A 131 -1.92 10.02 6.07
N ALA A 132 -1.91 11.33 6.25
CA ALA A 132 -0.69 12.07 6.51
C ALA A 132 -0.74 12.85 7.81
N ALA A 133 0.40 12.94 8.48
CA ALA A 133 0.59 13.93 9.52
C ALA A 133 0.64 15.35 8.92
N GLU A 134 0.19 16.36 9.65
CA GLU A 134 0.13 17.76 9.21
C GLU A 134 1.51 18.33 8.79
N ASN A 135 2.59 17.80 9.37
CA ASN A 135 3.97 18.15 9.03
C ASN A 135 4.52 17.43 7.80
N ALA A 136 3.77 16.52 7.19
CA ALA A 136 4.22 15.74 6.04
C ALA A 136 4.51 16.61 4.82
N LYS A 137 5.50 16.15 4.03
CA LYS A 137 5.96 16.82 2.81
C LYS A 137 6.03 15.81 1.68
N PHE A 138 5.62 16.24 0.50
CA PHE A 138 5.49 15.41 -0.70
C PHE A 138 6.19 16.06 -1.88
N GLY A 139 6.66 15.27 -2.85
CA GLY A 139 7.19 15.78 -4.10
C GLY A 139 8.11 14.82 -4.81
N PHE A 140 8.45 15.16 -6.05
CA PHE A 140 9.41 14.46 -6.89
C PHE A 140 10.61 15.35 -7.16
N PRO A 141 11.63 15.38 -6.26
CA PRO A 141 12.82 16.22 -6.44
C PRO A 141 13.83 15.67 -7.45
N GLU A 142 13.57 14.53 -8.07
CA GLU A 142 14.44 13.84 -9.02
C GLU A 142 14.93 14.73 -10.15
N PRO A 143 14.10 15.55 -10.82
CA PRO A 143 14.56 16.40 -11.93
C PRO A 143 15.66 17.38 -11.53
N ARG A 144 15.67 17.84 -10.27
CA ARG A 144 16.72 18.72 -9.73
C ARG A 144 18.07 18.02 -9.55
N ARG A 145 18.11 16.71 -9.78
CA ARG A 145 19.30 15.86 -9.65
C ARG A 145 19.61 15.08 -10.93
N GLY A 146 18.92 15.43 -12.04
CA GLY A 146 19.07 14.72 -13.31
C GLY A 146 18.54 13.29 -13.29
N LEU A 147 17.56 13.03 -12.42
CA LEU A 147 16.93 11.72 -12.25
C LEU A 147 15.44 11.78 -12.63
N LEU A 148 14.83 10.63 -12.75
CA LEU A 148 13.40 10.42 -12.98
C LEU A 148 12.80 9.66 -11.80
N ALA A 149 11.55 9.96 -11.44
CA ALA A 149 10.75 9.12 -10.56
C ALA A 149 10.26 7.89 -11.35
N ASP A 150 11.12 6.88 -11.47
CA ASP A 150 10.99 5.73 -12.39
C ASP A 150 10.41 4.47 -11.74
N GLU A 151 10.11 4.52 -10.45
CA GLU A 151 9.36 3.47 -9.75
C GLU A 151 7.83 3.64 -9.89
N GLY A 152 7.39 4.31 -10.94
CA GLY A 152 5.98 4.51 -11.29
C GLY A 152 5.40 5.86 -10.88
N GLY A 153 6.16 6.74 -10.23
CA GLY A 153 5.69 8.01 -9.71
C GLY A 153 5.05 8.91 -10.76
N VAL A 154 5.75 9.12 -11.88
CA VAL A 154 5.26 9.94 -12.99
C VAL A 154 3.95 9.38 -13.56
N VAL A 155 3.85 8.06 -13.70
CA VAL A 155 2.66 7.40 -14.25
C VAL A 155 1.49 7.45 -13.26
N LYS A 156 1.75 7.17 -11.99
CA LYS A 156 0.70 7.08 -10.96
C LYS A 156 0.13 8.43 -10.57
N ILE A 157 0.97 9.45 -10.43
CA ILE A 157 0.50 10.79 -10.02
C ILE A 157 -0.48 11.39 -11.03
N LEU A 158 -0.26 11.17 -12.33
CA LEU A 158 -1.16 11.62 -13.41
C LEU A 158 -2.54 10.96 -13.35
N ARG A 159 -2.66 9.82 -12.68
CA ARG A 159 -3.93 9.08 -12.48
C ARG A 159 -4.60 9.38 -11.14
N ARG A 160 -3.97 10.16 -10.29
CA ARG A 160 -4.44 10.47 -8.93
C ARG A 160 -4.91 11.89 -8.74
N ILE A 161 -4.24 12.84 -9.43
CA ILE A 161 -4.55 14.28 -9.31
C ILE A 161 -4.69 14.93 -10.70
N PRO A 162 -5.32 16.11 -10.82
CA PRO A 162 -5.49 16.81 -12.08
C PRO A 162 -4.17 17.03 -12.82
N TYR A 163 -4.19 16.88 -14.16
CA TYR A 163 -3.02 16.89 -15.04
C TYR A 163 -2.05 18.05 -14.77
N HIS A 164 -2.56 19.30 -14.75
CA HIS A 164 -1.68 20.46 -14.56
C HIS A 164 -1.02 20.50 -13.19
N LEU A 165 -1.68 20.00 -12.14
CA LEU A 165 -1.11 19.90 -10.80
C LEU A 165 -0.03 18.81 -10.75
N ALA A 166 -0.28 17.67 -11.41
CA ALA A 166 0.70 16.61 -11.55
C ALA A 166 1.94 17.10 -12.31
N MET A 167 1.75 17.75 -13.49
CA MET A 167 2.84 18.30 -14.27
C MET A 167 3.62 19.37 -13.53
N GLY A 168 2.94 20.25 -12.77
CA GLY A 168 3.59 21.21 -11.89
C GLY A 168 4.51 20.57 -10.87
N THR A 169 4.10 19.44 -10.29
CA THR A 169 4.92 18.65 -9.35
C THR A 169 6.10 17.98 -10.05
N ILE A 170 5.84 17.29 -11.16
CA ILE A 170 6.86 16.53 -11.90
C ILE A 170 7.93 17.45 -12.47
N LEU A 171 7.55 18.51 -13.18
CA LEU A 171 8.50 19.34 -13.93
C LEU A 171 9.31 20.28 -13.04
N SER A 172 8.74 20.75 -11.94
CA SER A 172 9.42 21.70 -11.05
C SER A 172 10.32 21.03 -10.01
N GLY A 173 10.10 19.75 -9.73
CA GLY A 173 10.77 19.06 -8.63
C GLY A 173 10.48 19.69 -7.26
N ARG A 174 9.35 20.43 -7.13
CA ARG A 174 8.97 21.12 -5.88
C ARG A 174 8.50 20.16 -4.80
N ILE A 175 8.70 20.60 -3.57
CA ILE A 175 8.13 19.95 -2.39
C ILE A 175 6.92 20.76 -1.96
N PHE A 176 5.81 20.06 -1.63
CA PHE A 176 4.57 20.66 -1.16
C PHE A 176 4.13 20.01 0.17
N ASN A 177 3.28 20.71 0.92
CA ASN A 177 2.87 20.28 2.27
C ASN A 177 1.59 19.43 2.25
N ALA A 178 1.21 18.89 3.42
CA ALA A 178 0.05 18.03 3.59
C ALA A 178 -1.26 18.73 3.20
N ASN A 179 -1.42 20.03 3.52
CA ASN A 179 -2.64 20.79 3.17
C ASN A 179 -2.79 20.93 1.66
N GLU A 180 -1.69 21.19 0.95
CA GLU A 180 -1.72 21.22 -0.52
C GLU A 180 -2.01 19.84 -1.09
N ALA A 181 -1.37 18.80 -0.56
CA ALA A 181 -1.61 17.41 -0.96
C ALA A 181 -3.08 16.98 -0.77
N TYR A 182 -3.70 17.38 0.34
CA TYR A 182 -5.12 17.11 0.59
C TYR A 182 -6.02 17.89 -0.37
N ARG A 183 -5.76 19.19 -0.56
CA ARG A 183 -6.54 20.04 -1.46
C ARG A 183 -6.55 19.54 -2.91
N ILE A 184 -5.47 18.94 -3.37
CA ILE A 184 -5.39 18.39 -4.74
C ILE A 184 -5.92 16.95 -4.85
N GLY A 185 -6.43 16.37 -3.76
CA GLY A 185 -7.02 15.03 -3.75
C GLY A 185 -6.01 13.88 -3.65
N LEU A 186 -4.77 14.15 -3.23
CA LEU A 186 -3.77 13.12 -3.04
C LEU A 186 -3.94 12.35 -1.72
N LEU A 187 -4.47 12.99 -0.67
CA LEU A 187 -4.62 12.42 0.66
C LEU A 187 -6.09 12.16 0.98
N ASN A 188 -6.35 11.08 1.73
CA ASN A 188 -7.66 10.79 2.29
C ASN A 188 -7.92 11.60 3.56
N GLU A 189 -6.89 11.83 4.39
CA GLU A 189 -7.03 12.54 5.65
C GLU A 189 -5.69 13.18 6.08
N ILE A 190 -5.80 14.32 6.79
CA ILE A 190 -4.68 14.93 7.54
C ILE A 190 -4.98 14.80 9.02
N ALA A 191 -4.02 14.34 9.79
CA ALA A 191 -4.08 14.26 11.24
C ALA A 191 -2.98 15.10 11.89
N SER A 192 -3.12 15.44 13.17
CA SER A 192 -1.97 15.95 13.93
C SER A 192 -0.87 14.91 13.96
N LYS A 193 0.36 15.32 14.20
CA LYS A 193 1.50 14.41 14.25
C LYS A 193 1.28 13.25 15.22
N GLU A 194 0.79 13.55 16.42
CA GLU A 194 0.49 12.57 17.46
C GLU A 194 -0.80 11.78 17.16
N GLY A 195 -1.70 12.36 16.37
CA GLY A 195 -2.99 11.78 16.01
C GLY A 195 -2.94 10.83 14.79
N LEU A 196 -1.82 10.75 14.08
CA LEU A 196 -1.71 10.00 12.84
C LEU A 196 -2.17 8.53 13.00
N MET A 197 -1.62 7.82 13.97
CA MET A 197 -1.96 6.41 14.16
C MET A 197 -3.39 6.20 14.67
N LYS A 198 -3.96 7.18 15.38
CA LYS A 198 -5.38 7.17 15.75
C LYS A 198 -6.28 7.32 14.51
N ALA A 199 -5.90 8.19 13.58
CA ALA A 199 -6.60 8.32 12.29
C ALA A 199 -6.52 7.00 11.50
N VAL A 200 -5.32 6.43 11.39
CA VAL A 200 -5.11 5.12 10.73
C VAL A 200 -5.97 4.02 11.37
N SER A 201 -6.07 3.97 12.71
CA SER A 201 -6.88 2.96 13.40
C SER A 201 -8.37 3.06 13.02
N ARG A 202 -8.94 4.26 12.88
CA ARG A 202 -10.33 4.41 12.44
C ARG A 202 -10.54 3.80 11.03
N TRP A 203 -9.62 4.06 10.11
CA TRP A 203 -9.68 3.47 8.77
C TRP A 203 -9.50 1.95 8.79
N ILE A 204 -8.66 1.43 9.68
CA ILE A 204 -8.52 -0.02 9.91
C ILE A 204 -9.85 -0.61 10.38
N ASP A 205 -10.47 0.01 11.40
CA ASP A 205 -11.73 -0.46 11.97
C ASP A 205 -12.85 -0.47 10.92
N ASP A 206 -12.97 0.58 10.11
CA ASP A 206 -13.95 0.66 9.02
C ASP A 206 -13.74 -0.44 7.97
N ILE A 207 -12.46 -0.70 7.59
CA ILE A 207 -12.12 -1.73 6.61
C ILE A 207 -12.40 -3.12 7.16
N LEU A 208 -12.08 -3.39 8.43
CA LEU A 208 -12.27 -4.70 9.05
C LEU A 208 -13.74 -5.06 9.28
N GLN A 209 -14.66 -4.07 9.27
CA GLN A 209 -16.10 -4.32 9.27
C GLN A 209 -16.61 -4.88 7.94
N CYS A 210 -15.85 -4.77 6.87
CA CYS A 210 -16.24 -5.23 5.55
C CYS A 210 -15.74 -6.66 5.26
N SER A 211 -16.43 -7.41 4.40
CA SER A 211 -15.95 -8.72 3.94
C SER A 211 -14.59 -8.55 3.21
N PRO A 212 -13.54 -9.28 3.64
CA PRO A 212 -12.22 -9.18 3.03
C PRO A 212 -12.23 -9.55 1.53
N LEU A 213 -13.04 -10.52 1.11
CA LEU A 213 -13.16 -10.89 -0.30
C LEU A 213 -13.92 -9.84 -1.11
N ALA A 214 -14.92 -9.18 -0.52
CA ALA A 214 -15.64 -8.10 -1.19
C ALA A 214 -14.74 -6.89 -1.46
N ILE A 215 -13.92 -6.50 -0.48
CA ILE A 215 -12.92 -5.43 -0.63
C ILE A 215 -11.90 -5.78 -1.73
N GLN A 216 -11.37 -7.01 -1.71
CA GLN A 216 -10.40 -7.47 -2.70
C GLN A 216 -10.99 -7.47 -4.12
N ALA A 217 -12.24 -7.91 -4.27
CA ALA A 217 -12.96 -7.87 -5.54
C ALA A 217 -13.16 -6.42 -6.02
N ALA A 218 -13.62 -5.53 -5.14
CA ALA A 218 -13.81 -4.12 -5.45
C ALA A 218 -12.49 -3.45 -5.86
N LYS A 219 -11.40 -3.71 -5.14
CA LYS A 219 -10.06 -3.20 -5.49
C LYS A 219 -9.58 -3.71 -6.85
N GLN A 220 -9.78 -5.01 -7.14
CA GLN A 220 -9.41 -5.58 -8.43
C GLN A 220 -10.21 -4.91 -9.56
N VAL A 221 -11.53 -4.81 -9.43
CA VAL A 221 -12.39 -4.12 -10.40
C VAL A 221 -11.90 -2.68 -10.62
N ALA A 222 -11.76 -1.90 -9.55
CA ALA A 222 -11.35 -0.50 -9.64
C ALA A 222 -10.00 -0.32 -10.35
N LYS A 223 -8.97 -1.10 -9.96
CA LYS A 223 -7.62 -0.98 -10.56
C LYS A 223 -7.59 -1.42 -12.02
N THR A 224 -8.26 -2.53 -12.36
CA THR A 224 -8.23 -3.05 -13.73
C THR A 224 -9.11 -2.24 -14.70
N SER A 225 -10.02 -1.43 -14.18
CA SER A 225 -10.90 -0.56 -14.99
C SER A 225 -10.25 0.77 -15.38
N LEU A 226 -9.16 1.19 -14.71
CA LEU A 226 -8.57 2.53 -14.91
C LEU A 226 -8.09 2.80 -16.34
N ASP A 227 -7.69 1.76 -17.06
CA ASP A 227 -7.12 1.88 -18.41
C ASP A 227 -8.08 1.34 -19.50
N LEU A 228 -9.35 1.05 -19.13
CA LEU A 228 -10.38 0.53 -20.02
C LEU A 228 -11.48 1.57 -20.23
N ASP A 229 -12.13 1.51 -21.41
CA ASP A 229 -13.41 2.18 -21.56
C ASP A 229 -14.47 1.52 -20.67
N GLN A 230 -15.53 2.27 -20.38
CA GLN A 230 -16.55 1.86 -19.42
C GLN A 230 -17.23 0.54 -19.81
N ASP A 231 -17.59 0.35 -21.07
CA ASP A 231 -18.31 -0.83 -21.53
C ASP A 231 -17.42 -2.07 -21.43
N THR A 232 -16.16 -1.96 -21.82
CA THR A 232 -15.17 -3.03 -21.66
C THR A 232 -14.96 -3.37 -20.18
N ALA A 233 -14.83 -2.36 -19.31
CA ALA A 233 -14.66 -2.57 -17.88
C ALA A 233 -15.85 -3.31 -17.27
N LEU A 234 -17.08 -2.90 -17.56
CA LEU A 234 -18.30 -3.55 -17.08
C LEU A 234 -18.41 -5.00 -17.57
N ASN A 235 -18.15 -5.25 -18.85
CA ASN A 235 -18.24 -6.60 -19.43
C ASN A 235 -17.18 -7.57 -18.88
N ARG A 236 -16.02 -7.06 -18.46
CA ARG A 236 -14.93 -7.88 -17.89
C ARG A 236 -15.08 -8.14 -16.39
N MET A 237 -15.86 -7.34 -15.68
CA MET A 237 -15.97 -7.39 -14.21
C MET A 237 -16.22 -8.81 -13.68
N ASP A 238 -17.17 -9.53 -14.26
CA ASP A 238 -17.56 -10.86 -13.81
C ASP A 238 -16.51 -11.94 -14.09
N SER A 239 -15.57 -11.68 -14.98
CA SER A 239 -14.47 -12.60 -15.32
C SER A 239 -13.28 -12.51 -14.37
N LEU A 240 -13.22 -11.48 -13.53
CA LEU A 240 -12.11 -11.22 -12.62
C LEU A 240 -12.07 -12.26 -11.47
N ASP A 241 -10.88 -12.73 -11.14
CA ASP A 241 -10.70 -13.84 -10.19
C ASP A 241 -11.23 -13.51 -8.79
N ARG A 242 -11.03 -12.27 -8.31
CA ARG A 242 -11.54 -11.88 -6.99
C ARG A 242 -13.07 -11.73 -6.96
N VAL A 243 -13.67 -11.32 -8.09
CA VAL A 243 -15.13 -11.26 -8.22
C VAL A 243 -15.71 -12.68 -8.20
N LYS A 244 -15.10 -13.62 -8.92
CA LYS A 244 -15.50 -15.04 -8.88
C LYS A 244 -15.32 -15.62 -7.48
N ALA A 245 -14.16 -15.39 -6.83
CA ALA A 245 -13.89 -15.85 -5.47
C ALA A 245 -14.93 -15.32 -4.48
N LEU A 246 -15.27 -14.03 -4.54
CA LEU A 246 -16.32 -13.44 -3.72
C LEU A 246 -17.66 -14.18 -3.89
N ARG A 247 -18.12 -14.39 -5.12
CA ARG A 247 -19.40 -15.05 -5.40
C ARG A 247 -19.47 -16.50 -4.91
N LEU A 248 -18.31 -17.17 -4.81
CA LEU A 248 -18.18 -18.53 -4.32
C LEU A 248 -17.87 -18.60 -2.81
N SER A 249 -17.77 -17.46 -2.13
CA SER A 249 -17.38 -17.38 -0.72
C SER A 249 -18.56 -17.61 0.23
N GLU A 250 -18.22 -17.93 1.49
CA GLU A 250 -19.14 -17.93 2.61
C GLU A 250 -19.67 -16.52 2.88
N ASP A 251 -18.81 -15.50 2.73
CA ASP A 251 -19.14 -14.10 2.97
C ASP A 251 -20.28 -13.60 2.05
N TYR A 252 -20.32 -14.09 0.79
CA TYR A 252 -21.36 -13.71 -0.16
C TYR A 252 -22.79 -14.12 0.27
N VAL A 253 -22.87 -15.16 1.10
CA VAL A 253 -24.12 -15.65 1.69
C VAL A 253 -24.38 -15.02 3.06
N GLU A 254 -23.34 -14.86 3.84
CA GLU A 254 -23.41 -14.34 5.20
C GLU A 254 -23.92 -12.89 5.24
N GLY A 255 -23.42 -12.01 4.36
CA GLY A 255 -23.81 -10.60 4.35
C GLY A 255 -25.34 -10.39 4.28
N PRO A 256 -26.01 -10.86 3.22
CA PRO A 256 -27.48 -10.77 3.11
C PRO A 256 -28.23 -11.45 4.25
N ARG A 257 -27.71 -12.58 4.77
CA ARG A 257 -28.32 -13.30 5.91
C ARG A 257 -28.26 -12.45 7.18
N ALA A 258 -27.07 -11.96 7.55
CA ALA A 258 -26.87 -11.14 8.75
C ALA A 258 -27.75 -9.88 8.70
N PHE A 259 -27.83 -9.24 7.52
CA PHE A 259 -28.71 -8.08 7.32
C PHE A 259 -30.20 -8.42 7.55
N ALA A 260 -30.69 -9.53 7.00
CA ALA A 260 -32.07 -9.96 7.20
C ALA A 260 -32.37 -10.32 8.66
N GLU A 261 -31.40 -10.92 9.36
CA GLU A 261 -31.48 -11.31 10.77
C GLU A 261 -31.17 -10.12 11.73
N LYS A 262 -30.84 -8.94 11.22
CA LYS A 262 -30.51 -7.72 11.99
C LYS A 262 -29.38 -7.96 13.02
N ARG A 263 -28.35 -8.69 12.62
CA ARG A 263 -27.13 -8.95 13.40
C ARG A 263 -25.87 -8.54 12.64
N GLU A 264 -24.78 -8.40 13.36
CA GLU A 264 -23.47 -8.20 12.75
C GLU A 264 -23.05 -9.45 11.94
N PRO A 265 -22.46 -9.24 10.75
CA PRO A 265 -21.95 -10.34 9.93
C PRO A 265 -20.65 -10.91 10.52
N VAL A 266 -20.42 -12.20 10.27
CA VAL A 266 -19.17 -12.88 10.65
C VAL A 266 -18.42 -13.24 9.37
N TRP A 267 -17.42 -12.44 9.04
CA TRP A 267 -16.62 -12.62 7.83
C TRP A 267 -15.55 -13.70 8.03
N THR A 268 -15.54 -14.69 7.14
CA THR A 268 -14.55 -15.78 7.16
C THR A 268 -13.45 -15.59 6.12
N GLY A 269 -13.74 -14.86 5.03
CA GLY A 269 -12.84 -14.71 3.88
C GLY A 269 -12.62 -16.03 3.12
N LYS A 270 -13.43 -17.07 3.34
CA LYS A 270 -13.25 -18.42 2.80
C LYS A 270 -14.23 -18.74 1.67
N LEU A 271 -13.78 -19.62 0.78
CA LEU A 271 -14.67 -20.23 -0.21
C LEU A 271 -15.59 -21.22 0.50
N ARG A 272 -16.82 -21.37 -0.01
CA ARG A 272 -17.75 -22.41 0.45
C ARG A 272 -17.17 -23.79 0.17
N LYS A 273 -17.39 -24.73 1.08
CA LYS A 273 -16.79 -26.08 1.07
C LYS A 273 -16.93 -26.82 -0.26
N GLU A 274 -18.04 -26.64 -0.96
CA GLU A 274 -18.34 -27.26 -2.26
C GLU A 274 -17.42 -26.80 -3.42
N TYR A 275 -16.67 -25.72 -3.20
CA TYR A 275 -15.73 -25.14 -4.18
C TYR A 275 -14.26 -25.31 -3.78
N PHE A 276 -13.97 -25.94 -2.63
CA PHE A 276 -12.60 -26.20 -2.20
C PHE A 276 -11.86 -27.08 -3.24
N GLY A 277 -10.68 -26.60 -3.68
CA GLY A 277 -9.83 -27.33 -4.62
C GLY A 277 -10.22 -27.19 -6.10
N LYS A 278 -11.30 -26.46 -6.44
CA LYS A 278 -11.61 -26.14 -7.84
C LYS A 278 -10.73 -24.95 -8.29
N ARG A 279 -10.08 -25.06 -9.46
CA ARG A 279 -9.44 -23.89 -10.09
C ARG A 279 -10.55 -22.88 -10.44
N ILE A 280 -10.44 -21.69 -9.87
CA ILE A 280 -11.36 -20.56 -10.11
C ILE A 280 -10.81 -19.72 -11.26
#